data_6014323f21456560843e0f6115706d1d
#
_entry.id   6014323f21456560843e0f6115706d1d
#
_cell.length_a   1.000
_cell.length_b   1.000
_cell.length_c   1.000
_cell.angle_alpha   90.00
_cell.angle_beta   90.00
_cell.angle_gamma   90.00
#
_symmetry.space_group_name_H-M   'P 1'
#
loop_
_entity.id
_entity.type
_entity.pdbx_description
1 polymer ?
#
loop_
_entity_poly.entity_id
_entity_poly.type
_entity_poly.pdbx_seq_one_letter_code
_entity_poly.pdbx_strand_id
1 'polypeptide(L)'
;MTTAILYTEIEAKFARKKLTSFCIPALVLLYFTYIFFAFDIARLSDRMRLDNAATLVEDSYSYYVNVTKYNKKSGDIVIATDGEKKGRYPNGMTPDWVKIYGQDLRVELYNNHLVTIVDNVVKYDMPEYGLIVIAPTQSGVDLTLPTQTVPKFINASRTRVSISTSAGRVTVTKSKTSIFKKFYGWELFFFTFDSPFYGKGFFELAGLAISSDRIDPGQSNFAAMLSGFWNNKMWQHRDVAWAMYETILMAFLGTIGAAIIALPLAFLSARNFTSSWGIRFSIRRVFDFLRGVDGLIWTIILSRAFGPGPLTGALAILLTDTGTFGKMFSETLENVDEKQIEGIRSTGAAPLQGYRFGVIPQVTPVFVSQILYYLESNTRSATIIGAIVGGGIGLLLTQAIITGKDWEEVTYYIVLIVLMVMMMDSLSGWLRRKLIGTKEA
;
A
#
# COMPACT_ATOMS: atom_id res chain seq x y z
N MET A 1 39.82 63.39 -8.30
CA MET A 1 38.94 62.83 -9.38
C MET A 1 38.71 61.32 -9.21
N THR A 2 39.64 60.53 -8.73
CA THR A 2 39.57 59.07 -8.57
C THR A 2 38.63 58.60 -7.46
N THR A 3 38.51 59.31 -6.34
CA THR A 3 37.63 58.98 -5.21
C THR A 3 36.14 59.15 -5.49
N ALA A 4 35.75 60.13 -6.29
CA ALA A 4 34.37 60.42 -6.69
C ALA A 4 33.83 59.28 -7.64
N ILE A 5 34.70 58.76 -8.52
CA ILE A 5 34.34 57.66 -9.47
C ILE A 5 34.16 56.35 -8.70
N LEU A 6 34.98 56.10 -7.67
CA LEU A 6 34.86 54.92 -6.82
C LEU A 6 33.55 54.94 -6.00
N TYR A 7 33.15 56.12 -5.54
CA TYR A 7 31.89 56.27 -4.76
C TYR A 7 30.66 55.99 -5.62
N THR A 8 30.62 56.47 -6.86
CA THR A 8 29.52 56.22 -7.78
C THR A 8 29.42 54.75 -8.22
N GLU A 9 30.57 54.07 -8.39
CA GLU A 9 30.57 52.61 -8.66
C GLU A 9 30.05 51.80 -7.46
N ILE A 10 30.43 52.17 -6.25
CA ILE A 10 29.97 51.51 -5.01
C ILE A 10 28.47 51.72 -4.82
N GLU A 11 27.97 52.95 -5.00
CA GLU A 11 26.53 53.23 -4.91
C GLU A 11 25.74 52.47 -5.99
N ALA A 12 26.21 52.37 -7.20
CA ALA A 12 25.58 51.60 -8.27
C ALA A 12 25.53 50.10 -7.96
N LYS A 13 26.60 49.54 -7.35
CA LYS A 13 26.61 48.14 -6.89
C LYS A 13 25.63 47.92 -5.74
N PHE A 14 25.55 48.84 -4.76
CA PHE A 14 24.58 48.77 -3.70
C PHE A 14 23.13 48.90 -4.19
N ALA A 15 22.86 49.79 -5.11
CA ALA A 15 21.54 49.94 -5.73
C ALA A 15 21.12 48.70 -6.51
N ARG A 16 22.05 48.10 -7.29
CA ARG A 16 21.79 46.80 -7.95
C ARG A 16 21.51 45.68 -6.95
N LYS A 17 22.32 45.58 -5.90
CA LYS A 17 22.15 44.55 -4.86
C LYS A 17 20.82 44.73 -4.12
N LYS A 18 20.43 45.99 -3.83
CA LYS A 18 19.15 46.31 -3.25
C LYS A 18 17.96 45.95 -4.18
N LEU A 19 18.11 46.29 -5.46
CA LEU A 19 17.12 45.93 -6.48
C LEU A 19 16.94 44.43 -6.61
N THR A 20 18.04 43.65 -6.76
CA THR A 20 17.95 42.18 -6.82
C THR A 20 17.41 41.55 -5.58
N SER A 21 17.74 42.13 -4.39
CA SER A 21 17.23 41.68 -3.10
C SER A 21 15.71 41.84 -2.95
N PHE A 22 15.09 42.79 -3.64
CA PHE A 22 13.63 42.97 -3.67
C PHE A 22 12.97 42.28 -4.87
N CYS A 23 13.65 42.28 -6.03
CA CYS A 23 13.09 41.65 -7.23
C CYS A 23 12.97 40.14 -7.12
N ILE A 24 13.90 39.44 -6.45
CA ILE A 24 13.82 37.97 -6.29
C ILE A 24 12.60 37.57 -5.44
N PRO A 25 12.37 38.09 -4.23
CA PRO A 25 11.16 37.81 -3.48
C PRO A 25 9.86 38.21 -4.19
N ALA A 26 9.87 39.37 -4.89
CA ALA A 26 8.71 39.82 -5.67
C ALA A 26 8.38 38.86 -6.82
N LEU A 27 9.39 38.36 -7.53
CA LEU A 27 9.23 37.37 -8.61
C LEU A 27 8.73 36.03 -8.08
N VAL A 28 9.23 35.58 -6.93
CA VAL A 28 8.75 34.39 -6.25
C VAL A 28 7.28 34.53 -5.85
N LEU A 29 6.92 35.70 -5.29
CA LEU A 29 5.54 35.97 -4.87
C LEU A 29 4.60 36.04 -6.09
N LEU A 30 5.04 36.65 -7.19
CA LEU A 30 4.30 36.69 -8.45
C LEU A 30 4.11 35.30 -9.04
N TYR A 31 5.14 34.44 -8.95
CA TYR A 31 5.06 33.05 -9.37
C TYR A 31 4.05 32.24 -8.54
N PHE A 32 4.06 32.40 -7.21
CA PHE A 32 3.05 31.77 -6.36
C PHE A 32 1.63 32.28 -6.63
N THR A 33 1.50 33.57 -6.89
CA THR A 33 0.21 34.17 -7.29
C THR A 33 -0.26 33.60 -8.62
N TYR A 34 0.64 33.44 -9.60
CA TYR A 34 0.34 32.77 -10.85
C TYR A 34 -0.12 31.34 -10.64
N ILE A 35 0.62 30.54 -9.84
CA ILE A 35 0.23 29.17 -9.48
C ILE A 35 -1.16 29.14 -8.84
N PHE A 36 -1.42 30.03 -7.90
CA PHE A 36 -2.71 30.10 -7.21
C PHE A 36 -3.89 30.24 -8.18
N PHE A 37 -3.75 31.10 -9.17
CA PHE A 37 -4.78 31.29 -10.19
C PHE A 37 -4.75 30.21 -11.28
N ALA A 38 -3.57 29.77 -11.72
CA ALA A 38 -3.43 28.78 -12.77
C ALA A 38 -4.00 27.39 -12.37
N PHE A 39 -3.85 27.02 -11.10
CA PHE A 39 -4.38 25.77 -10.54
C PHE A 39 -5.76 25.95 -9.87
N ASP A 40 -6.35 27.13 -9.96
CA ASP A 40 -7.69 27.42 -9.43
C ASP A 40 -7.84 26.97 -7.94
N ILE A 41 -6.80 27.29 -7.13
CA ILE A 41 -6.69 26.83 -5.73
C ILE A 41 -7.87 27.35 -4.90
N ALA A 42 -8.42 28.54 -5.22
CA ALA A 42 -9.58 29.10 -4.53
C ALA A 42 -10.82 28.18 -4.63
N ARG A 43 -10.98 27.47 -5.76
CA ARG A 43 -12.11 26.54 -5.96
C ARG A 43 -11.82 25.11 -5.53
N LEU A 44 -10.65 24.85 -4.93
CA LEU A 44 -10.30 23.51 -4.46
C LEU A 44 -11.30 23.05 -3.38
N SER A 45 -11.72 23.96 -2.49
CA SER A 45 -12.73 23.67 -1.47
C SER A 45 -14.06 23.19 -2.05
N ASP A 46 -14.49 23.75 -3.19
CA ASP A 46 -15.75 23.39 -3.85
C ASP A 46 -15.70 22.01 -4.51
N ARG A 47 -14.47 21.55 -4.82
CA ARG A 47 -14.22 20.23 -5.41
C ARG A 47 -13.93 19.14 -4.37
N MET A 48 -13.71 19.53 -3.11
CA MET A 48 -13.45 18.58 -2.03
C MET A 48 -14.70 17.77 -1.73
N ARG A 49 -14.57 16.45 -1.84
CA ARG A 49 -15.62 15.49 -1.51
C ARG A 49 -15.34 14.91 -0.12
N LEU A 50 -15.51 15.72 0.91
CA LEU A 50 -15.27 15.30 2.30
C LEU A 50 -16.18 14.14 2.72
N ASP A 51 -17.40 14.09 2.20
CA ASP A 51 -18.32 12.97 2.43
C ASP A 51 -17.76 11.65 1.93
N ASN A 52 -17.10 11.65 0.75
CA ASN A 52 -16.46 10.46 0.23
C ASN A 52 -15.26 10.05 1.10
N ALA A 53 -14.48 11.00 1.59
CA ALA A 53 -13.35 10.72 2.48
C ALA A 53 -13.85 10.12 3.82
N ALA A 54 -14.92 10.66 4.39
CA ALA A 54 -15.55 10.12 5.59
C ALA A 54 -16.04 8.67 5.36
N THR A 55 -16.70 8.43 4.22
CA THR A 55 -17.15 7.08 3.85
C THR A 55 -15.99 6.09 3.72
N LEU A 56 -14.86 6.49 3.11
CA LEU A 56 -13.68 5.62 3.00
C LEU A 56 -13.05 5.30 4.37
N VAL A 57 -13.02 6.28 5.27
CA VAL A 57 -12.56 6.06 6.66
C VAL A 57 -13.50 5.11 7.40
N GLU A 58 -14.81 5.26 7.24
CA GLU A 58 -15.76 4.33 7.82
C GLU A 58 -15.63 2.91 7.23
N ASP A 59 -15.47 2.80 5.91
CA ASP A 59 -15.34 1.51 5.23
C ASP A 59 -14.01 0.80 5.56
N SER A 60 -12.99 1.52 6.02
CA SER A 60 -11.72 0.94 6.47
C SER A 60 -11.86 0.06 7.72
N TYR A 61 -12.91 0.27 8.52
CA TYR A 61 -13.21 -0.48 9.74
C TYR A 61 -14.68 -0.90 9.76
N SER A 62 -15.21 -1.36 8.64
CA SER A 62 -16.56 -1.87 8.55
C SER A 62 -16.66 -2.96 7.49
N TYR A 63 -17.63 -3.84 7.65
CA TYR A 63 -17.95 -4.90 6.73
C TYR A 63 -19.44 -4.92 6.43
N TYR A 64 -19.81 -5.55 5.34
CA TYR A 64 -21.20 -5.69 4.93
C TYR A 64 -21.65 -7.13 5.02
N VAL A 65 -22.76 -7.37 5.75
CA VAL A 65 -23.46 -8.63 5.64
C VAL A 65 -24.56 -8.48 4.60
N ASN A 66 -24.53 -9.37 3.63
CA ASN A 66 -25.42 -9.33 2.50
C ASN A 66 -26.40 -10.53 2.57
N VAL A 67 -27.69 -10.23 2.48
CA VAL A 67 -28.76 -11.23 2.35
C VAL A 67 -29.26 -11.21 0.92
N THR A 68 -28.99 -12.27 0.17
CA THR A 68 -29.36 -12.38 -1.24
C THR A 68 -30.42 -13.47 -1.42
N LYS A 69 -31.58 -13.09 -1.99
CA LYS A 69 -32.61 -14.02 -2.46
C LYS A 69 -32.56 -14.10 -3.97
N TYR A 70 -32.49 -15.33 -4.51
CA TYR A 70 -32.51 -15.57 -5.95
C TYR A 70 -33.93 -15.73 -6.44
N ASN A 71 -34.39 -14.81 -7.32
CA ASN A 71 -35.77 -14.74 -7.79
C ASN A 71 -36.14 -15.82 -8.85
N LYS A 72 -35.13 -16.38 -9.55
CA LYS A 72 -35.32 -17.33 -10.67
C LYS A 72 -35.10 -18.80 -10.34
N LYS A 73 -34.40 -19.13 -9.29
CA LYS A 73 -34.20 -20.50 -8.80
C LYS A 73 -35.00 -20.65 -7.53
N SER A 74 -35.46 -21.84 -7.21
CA SER A 74 -36.16 -22.32 -6.01
C SER A 74 -36.20 -21.42 -4.75
N GLY A 75 -35.98 -20.11 -4.86
CA GLY A 75 -36.04 -19.18 -3.74
C GLY A 75 -34.84 -19.24 -2.79
N ASP A 76 -33.67 -19.72 -3.25
CA ASP A 76 -32.48 -19.85 -2.42
C ASP A 76 -32.11 -18.52 -1.78
N ILE A 77 -32.02 -18.52 -0.45
CA ILE A 77 -31.58 -17.39 0.35
C ILE A 77 -30.14 -17.68 0.80
N VAL A 78 -29.23 -16.76 0.49
CA VAL A 78 -27.83 -16.82 0.87
C VAL A 78 -27.50 -15.63 1.75
N ILE A 79 -26.94 -15.88 2.92
CA ILE A 79 -26.42 -14.85 3.83
C ILE A 79 -24.90 -14.97 3.79
N ALA A 80 -24.21 -13.86 3.58
CA ALA A 80 -22.76 -13.86 3.49
C ALA A 80 -22.15 -12.53 3.97
N THR A 81 -20.97 -12.61 4.55
CA THR A 81 -20.11 -11.46 4.84
C THR A 81 -19.18 -11.24 3.65
N ASP A 82 -19.18 -10.05 3.09
CA ASP A 82 -18.29 -9.58 2.00
C ASP A 82 -18.11 -10.51 0.79
N GLY A 83 -19.04 -11.42 0.60
CA GLY A 83 -19.11 -12.27 -0.59
C GLY A 83 -19.49 -13.72 -0.32
N GLU A 84 -20.28 -14.26 -1.23
CA GLU A 84 -20.88 -15.61 -1.08
C GLU A 84 -19.85 -16.74 -1.07
N LYS A 85 -18.67 -16.54 -1.63
CA LYS A 85 -17.66 -17.61 -1.73
C LYS A 85 -16.80 -17.76 -0.49
N LYS A 86 -16.55 -16.66 0.21
CA LYS A 86 -15.59 -16.60 1.32
C LYS A 86 -16.27 -16.61 2.69
N GLY A 87 -17.30 -15.79 2.88
CA GLY A 87 -17.95 -15.53 4.16
C GLY A 87 -19.41 -16.01 4.23
N ARG A 88 -19.79 -17.10 3.55
CA ARG A 88 -21.15 -17.64 3.59
C ARG A 88 -21.48 -18.22 4.95
N TYR A 89 -22.62 -17.83 5.51
CA TYR A 89 -23.15 -18.43 6.72
C TYR A 89 -23.52 -19.90 6.47
N PRO A 90 -23.14 -20.81 7.38
CA PRO A 90 -23.56 -22.22 7.30
C PRO A 90 -25.08 -22.36 7.29
N ASN A 91 -25.59 -23.44 6.67
CA ASN A 91 -27.02 -23.73 6.65
C ASN A 91 -27.54 -23.87 8.07
N GLY A 92 -28.62 -23.14 8.39
CA GLY A 92 -29.22 -23.11 9.71
C GLY A 92 -28.67 -22.02 10.64
N MET A 93 -27.60 -21.34 10.29
CA MET A 93 -27.10 -20.17 11.03
C MET A 93 -27.64 -18.90 10.38
N THR A 94 -28.49 -18.18 11.09
CA THR A 94 -29.05 -16.90 10.65
C THR A 94 -28.77 -15.83 11.70
N PRO A 95 -28.33 -14.63 11.29
CA PRO A 95 -28.20 -13.50 12.20
C PRO A 95 -29.56 -13.10 12.79
N ASP A 96 -29.61 -12.57 14.03
CA ASP A 96 -30.82 -12.19 14.73
C ASP A 96 -31.73 -11.20 14.00
N TRP A 97 -31.13 -10.35 13.16
CA TRP A 97 -31.82 -9.34 12.35
C TRP A 97 -32.40 -9.88 11.04
N VAL A 98 -32.23 -11.18 10.75
CA VAL A 98 -32.77 -11.88 9.57
C VAL A 98 -33.71 -13.00 10.02
N LYS A 99 -34.98 -12.94 9.60
CA LYS A 99 -35.96 -13.97 9.87
C LYS A 99 -36.46 -14.56 8.56
N ILE A 100 -36.31 -15.86 8.41
CA ILE A 100 -36.70 -16.62 7.21
C ILE A 100 -37.93 -17.47 7.53
N TYR A 101 -38.97 -17.30 6.74
CA TYR A 101 -40.24 -18.04 6.84
C TYR A 101 -40.50 -18.77 5.53
N GLY A 102 -39.92 -19.97 5.38
CA GLY A 102 -39.99 -20.70 4.10
C GLY A 102 -39.27 -19.95 2.98
N GLN A 103 -40.05 -19.39 2.03
CA GLN A 103 -39.48 -18.55 0.94
C GLN A 103 -39.61 -17.05 1.24
N ASP A 104 -40.27 -16.67 2.30
CA ASP A 104 -40.43 -15.29 2.72
C ASP A 104 -39.26 -14.85 3.62
N LEU A 105 -38.88 -13.61 3.51
CA LEU A 105 -37.73 -13.04 4.18
C LEU A 105 -38.11 -11.73 4.85
N ARG A 106 -37.74 -11.58 6.11
CA ARG A 106 -37.83 -10.32 6.86
C ARG A 106 -36.46 -9.93 7.37
N VAL A 107 -36.00 -8.73 7.01
CA VAL A 107 -34.70 -8.18 7.35
C VAL A 107 -34.86 -6.86 8.07
N GLU A 108 -34.33 -6.77 9.28
CA GLU A 108 -34.35 -5.58 10.13
C GLU A 108 -33.03 -4.82 9.92
N LEU A 109 -33.10 -3.63 9.32
CA LEU A 109 -31.97 -2.72 9.16
C LEU A 109 -31.85 -1.76 10.35
N TYR A 110 -30.92 -0.81 10.31
CA TYR A 110 -30.83 0.24 11.34
C TYR A 110 -32.01 1.23 11.27
N ASN A 111 -32.22 1.98 12.34
CA ASN A 111 -33.24 3.03 12.43
C ASN A 111 -34.68 2.53 12.17
N ASN A 112 -34.99 1.30 12.56
CA ASN A 112 -36.29 0.65 12.35
C ASN A 112 -36.71 0.51 10.90
N HIS A 113 -35.77 0.53 9.97
CA HIS A 113 -36.04 0.21 8.58
C HIS A 113 -36.28 -1.30 8.43
N LEU A 114 -37.34 -1.67 7.75
CA LEU A 114 -37.75 -3.06 7.60
C LEU A 114 -37.89 -3.43 6.12
N VAL A 115 -37.21 -4.49 5.71
CA VAL A 115 -37.34 -5.06 4.37
C VAL A 115 -38.02 -6.41 4.48
N THR A 116 -39.17 -6.56 3.83
CA THR A 116 -39.92 -7.83 3.78
C THR A 116 -40.03 -8.27 2.33
N ILE A 117 -39.76 -9.54 2.06
CA ILE A 117 -39.92 -10.14 0.74
C ILE A 117 -40.97 -11.24 0.83
N VAL A 118 -42.10 -11.06 0.18
CA VAL A 118 -43.20 -12.02 0.10
C VAL A 118 -43.49 -12.26 -1.37
N ASP A 119 -43.56 -13.51 -1.80
CA ASP A 119 -43.83 -13.89 -3.21
C ASP A 119 -42.92 -13.12 -4.25
N ASN A 120 -41.64 -12.94 -3.89
CA ASN A 120 -40.66 -12.14 -4.65
C ASN A 120 -40.91 -10.62 -4.71
N VAL A 121 -41.98 -10.11 -4.14
CA VAL A 121 -42.22 -8.68 -4.01
C VAL A 121 -41.49 -8.15 -2.79
N VAL A 122 -40.67 -7.14 -3.01
CA VAL A 122 -39.90 -6.48 -1.96
C VAL A 122 -40.69 -5.30 -1.42
N LYS A 123 -41.00 -5.32 -0.16
CA LYS A 123 -41.62 -4.21 0.57
C LYS A 123 -40.58 -3.61 1.51
N TYR A 124 -40.19 -2.39 1.26
CA TYR A 124 -39.26 -1.66 2.10
C TYR A 124 -40.01 -0.58 2.87
N ASP A 125 -40.21 -0.81 4.15
CA ASP A 125 -40.83 0.15 5.06
C ASP A 125 -39.75 1.05 5.64
N MET A 126 -39.84 2.33 5.33
CA MET A 126 -38.92 3.38 5.74
C MET A 126 -39.66 4.38 6.60
N PRO A 127 -39.35 4.50 7.92
CA PRO A 127 -40.11 5.35 8.84
C PRO A 127 -40.20 6.81 8.40
N GLU A 128 -39.17 7.32 7.74
CA GLU A 128 -39.07 8.73 7.31
C GLU A 128 -39.75 9.01 5.98
N TYR A 129 -40.04 7.99 5.16
CA TYR A 129 -40.51 8.17 3.77
C TYR A 129 -41.79 7.38 3.47
N GLY A 130 -42.01 6.26 4.14
CA GLY A 130 -43.14 5.37 3.92
C GLY A 130 -42.78 4.08 3.18
N LEU A 131 -43.80 3.36 2.73
CA LEU A 131 -43.66 2.05 2.11
C LEU A 131 -43.28 2.16 0.64
N ILE A 132 -42.16 1.55 0.30
CA ILE A 132 -41.68 1.39 -1.09
C ILE A 132 -41.93 -0.06 -1.50
N VAL A 133 -42.58 -0.28 -2.64
CA VAL A 133 -42.82 -1.62 -3.18
C VAL A 133 -42.07 -1.81 -4.49
N ILE A 134 -41.31 -2.90 -4.57
CA ILE A 134 -40.47 -3.22 -5.72
C ILE A 134 -40.82 -4.66 -6.17
N ALA A 135 -41.33 -4.79 -7.37
CA ALA A 135 -41.73 -6.07 -7.92
C ALA A 135 -40.83 -6.46 -9.11
N PRO A 136 -40.03 -7.54 -9.01
CA PRO A 136 -39.32 -8.11 -10.14
C PRO A 136 -40.30 -8.71 -11.12
N THR A 137 -40.25 -8.28 -12.39
CA THR A 137 -41.12 -8.74 -13.49
C THR A 137 -40.31 -9.47 -14.58
N GLN A 138 -40.96 -10.11 -15.52
CA GLN A 138 -40.26 -10.75 -16.64
C GLN A 138 -39.51 -9.75 -17.53
N SER A 139 -39.99 -8.51 -17.61
CA SER A 139 -39.41 -7.44 -18.45
C SER A 139 -38.45 -6.51 -17.72
N GLY A 140 -38.41 -6.56 -16.38
CA GLY A 140 -37.60 -5.65 -15.60
C GLY A 140 -37.93 -5.65 -14.11
N VAL A 141 -37.97 -4.46 -13.53
CA VAL A 141 -38.30 -4.22 -12.13
C VAL A 141 -39.27 -3.06 -12.04
N ASP A 142 -40.43 -3.29 -11.48
CA ASP A 142 -41.49 -2.27 -11.30
C ASP A 142 -41.31 -1.65 -9.89
N LEU A 143 -41.35 -0.32 -9.82
CA LEU A 143 -41.17 0.45 -8.60
C LEU A 143 -42.42 1.26 -8.31
N THR A 144 -42.99 1.09 -7.11
CA THR A 144 -44.10 1.90 -6.60
C THR A 144 -43.63 2.68 -5.40
N LEU A 145 -43.75 4.01 -5.47
CA LEU A 145 -43.34 4.96 -4.43
C LEU A 145 -44.59 5.58 -3.78
N PRO A 146 -44.46 6.02 -2.49
CA PRO A 146 -45.52 6.80 -1.86
C PRO A 146 -45.64 8.23 -2.41
N THR A 147 -44.62 8.70 -3.11
CA THR A 147 -44.57 10.06 -3.74
C THR A 147 -44.38 9.96 -5.25
N GLN A 148 -44.82 11.00 -6.00
CA GLN A 148 -44.65 11.06 -7.46
C GLN A 148 -43.20 11.34 -7.90
N THR A 149 -42.36 11.88 -7.04
CA THR A 149 -40.96 12.20 -7.35
C THR A 149 -40.02 11.14 -6.80
N VAL A 150 -39.05 10.71 -7.61
CA VAL A 150 -38.01 9.76 -7.18
C VAL A 150 -36.95 10.50 -6.35
N PRO A 151 -36.78 10.17 -5.06
CA PRO A 151 -35.77 10.79 -4.21
C PRO A 151 -34.33 10.46 -4.65
N LYS A 152 -33.35 11.29 -4.27
CA LYS A 152 -31.94 11.10 -4.62
C LYS A 152 -31.31 9.81 -4.08
N PHE A 153 -31.83 9.24 -3.00
CA PHE A 153 -31.35 7.99 -2.43
C PHE A 153 -31.84 6.73 -3.19
N ILE A 154 -32.74 6.91 -4.18
CA ILE A 154 -33.24 5.83 -5.03
C ILE A 154 -32.65 6.01 -6.44
N ASN A 155 -31.90 5.00 -6.87
CA ASN A 155 -31.46 4.90 -8.27
C ASN A 155 -32.28 3.82 -8.95
N ALA A 156 -33.20 4.23 -9.81
CA ALA A 156 -34.12 3.33 -10.51
C ALA A 156 -33.83 3.32 -12.01
N SER A 157 -33.66 2.13 -12.55
CA SER A 157 -33.63 1.85 -13.99
C SER A 157 -34.60 0.72 -14.32
N ARG A 158 -34.87 0.49 -15.60
CA ARG A 158 -35.77 -0.59 -16.04
C ARG A 158 -35.35 -1.98 -15.56
N THR A 159 -34.04 -2.21 -15.34
CA THR A 159 -33.48 -3.54 -14.99
C THR A 159 -33.03 -3.66 -13.55
N ARG A 160 -32.93 -2.54 -12.84
CA ARG A 160 -32.36 -2.49 -11.48
C ARG A 160 -32.93 -1.31 -10.71
N VAL A 161 -33.33 -1.58 -9.47
CA VAL A 161 -33.64 -0.54 -8.46
C VAL A 161 -32.65 -0.70 -7.33
N SER A 162 -31.99 0.38 -6.92
CA SER A 162 -31.08 0.41 -5.79
C SER A 162 -31.44 1.56 -4.86
N ILE A 163 -31.72 1.24 -3.61
CA ILE A 163 -32.02 2.17 -2.54
C ILE A 163 -30.83 2.17 -1.58
N SER A 164 -30.21 3.31 -1.36
CA SER A 164 -29.05 3.46 -0.45
C SER A 164 -29.37 4.48 0.61
N THR A 165 -29.40 4.04 1.86
CA THR A 165 -29.70 4.86 3.04
C THR A 165 -28.59 4.65 4.09
N SER A 166 -28.59 5.45 5.15
CA SER A 166 -27.74 5.24 6.33
C SER A 166 -28.03 3.91 7.04
N ALA A 167 -29.24 3.37 6.89
CA ALA A 167 -29.65 2.10 7.50
C ALA A 167 -29.12 0.88 6.75
N GLY A 168 -28.81 1.01 5.45
CA GLY A 168 -28.34 -0.08 4.59
C GLY A 168 -28.67 0.17 3.12
N ARG A 169 -28.36 -0.82 2.29
CA ARG A 169 -28.62 -0.79 0.85
C ARG A 169 -29.51 -1.95 0.42
N VAL A 170 -30.50 -1.68 -0.38
CA VAL A 170 -31.35 -2.70 -1.00
C VAL A 170 -31.20 -2.59 -2.52
N THR A 171 -30.84 -3.67 -3.17
CA THR A 171 -30.72 -3.75 -4.62
C THR A 171 -31.60 -4.85 -5.17
N VAL A 172 -32.53 -4.50 -6.02
CA VAL A 172 -33.46 -5.44 -6.68
C VAL A 172 -33.19 -5.47 -8.17
N THR A 173 -33.02 -6.67 -8.68
CA THR A 173 -32.93 -6.96 -10.13
C THR A 173 -33.91 -8.04 -10.50
N LYS A 174 -34.10 -8.28 -11.78
CA LYS A 174 -34.94 -9.39 -12.27
C LYS A 174 -34.55 -10.75 -11.68
N SER A 175 -33.24 -11.00 -11.47
CA SER A 175 -32.71 -12.31 -11.08
C SER A 175 -32.51 -12.48 -9.58
N LYS A 176 -32.26 -11.39 -8.85
CA LYS A 176 -31.95 -11.43 -7.43
C LYS A 176 -32.29 -10.14 -6.70
N THR A 177 -32.59 -10.28 -5.43
CA THR A 177 -32.70 -9.19 -4.46
C THR A 177 -31.57 -9.32 -3.45
N SER A 178 -30.80 -8.27 -3.26
CA SER A 178 -29.69 -8.23 -2.30
C SER A 178 -29.89 -7.09 -1.31
N ILE A 179 -29.84 -7.40 -0.01
CA ILE A 179 -29.99 -6.47 1.09
C ILE A 179 -28.64 -6.44 1.82
N PHE A 180 -28.07 -5.26 1.98
CA PHE A 180 -26.78 -5.05 2.62
C PHE A 180 -26.96 -4.27 3.92
N LYS A 181 -26.47 -4.82 5.02
CA LYS A 181 -26.37 -4.15 6.31
C LYS A 181 -24.91 -3.96 6.69
N LYS A 182 -24.55 -2.74 7.07
CA LYS A 182 -23.19 -2.35 7.45
C LYS A 182 -22.96 -2.63 8.93
N PHE A 183 -21.82 -3.19 9.28
CA PHE A 183 -21.36 -3.41 10.64
C PHE A 183 -19.96 -2.85 10.82
N TYR A 184 -19.60 -2.49 12.06
CA TYR A 184 -18.24 -2.02 12.37
C TYR A 184 -17.40 -3.18 12.89
N GLY A 185 -16.15 -3.24 12.46
CA GLY A 185 -15.19 -4.25 12.86
C GLY A 185 -14.55 -4.97 11.68
N TRP A 186 -13.66 -5.90 11.99
CA TRP A 186 -13.05 -6.82 11.03
C TRP A 186 -13.60 -8.23 11.31
N GLU A 187 -14.73 -8.54 10.69
CA GLU A 187 -15.40 -9.83 10.87
C GLU A 187 -14.57 -10.95 10.24
N LEU A 188 -14.62 -12.13 10.85
CA LEU A 188 -13.89 -13.33 10.42
C LEU A 188 -12.36 -13.14 10.31
N PHE A 189 -11.79 -12.10 10.93
CA PHE A 189 -10.35 -11.85 10.88
C PHE A 189 -9.53 -12.99 11.50
N PHE A 190 -9.94 -13.48 12.66
CA PHE A 190 -9.24 -14.58 13.33
C PHE A 190 -9.73 -15.95 12.87
N PHE A 191 -11.03 -16.15 12.81
CA PHE A 191 -11.64 -17.44 12.54
C PHE A 191 -12.83 -17.30 11.60
N THR A 192 -12.97 -18.23 10.65
CA THR A 192 -14.13 -18.35 9.77
C THR A 192 -15.30 -19.02 10.48
N PHE A 193 -16.52 -18.92 9.92
CA PHE A 193 -17.72 -19.57 10.48
C PHE A 193 -17.59 -21.09 10.68
N ASP A 194 -16.78 -21.75 9.85
CA ASP A 194 -16.53 -23.19 9.92
C ASP A 194 -15.58 -23.57 11.07
N SER A 195 -14.94 -22.59 11.71
CA SER A 195 -13.99 -22.85 12.78
C SER A 195 -14.70 -23.12 14.12
N PRO A 196 -14.28 -24.13 14.87
CA PRO A 196 -14.82 -24.39 16.22
C PRO A 196 -14.46 -23.28 17.23
N PHE A 197 -13.60 -22.34 16.84
CA PHE A 197 -13.16 -21.20 17.64
C PHE A 197 -13.93 -19.92 17.33
N TYR A 198 -14.80 -19.93 16.31
CA TYR A 198 -15.63 -18.78 15.96
C TYR A 198 -16.58 -18.40 17.10
N GLY A 199 -16.76 -17.10 17.31
CA GLY A 199 -17.67 -16.55 18.33
C GLY A 199 -17.18 -16.64 19.77
N LYS A 200 -16.00 -17.23 20.02
CA LYS A 200 -15.44 -17.34 21.37
C LYS A 200 -14.70 -16.06 21.77
N GLY A 201 -14.87 -15.67 23.04
CA GLY A 201 -14.20 -14.52 23.62
C GLY A 201 -12.70 -14.76 23.83
N PHE A 202 -11.93 -13.66 23.95
CA PHE A 202 -10.47 -13.73 24.12
C PHE A 202 -10.04 -14.60 25.30
N PHE A 203 -10.68 -14.47 26.47
CA PHE A 203 -10.35 -15.27 27.66
C PHE A 203 -10.71 -16.76 27.51
N GLU A 204 -11.79 -17.04 26.79
CA GLU A 204 -12.19 -18.43 26.48
C GLU A 204 -11.19 -19.07 25.53
N LEU A 205 -10.76 -18.34 24.47
CA LEU A 205 -9.73 -18.80 23.54
C LEU A 205 -8.38 -19.03 24.26
N ALA A 206 -7.99 -18.13 25.16
CA ALA A 206 -6.76 -18.27 25.94
C ALA A 206 -6.84 -19.51 26.87
N GLY A 207 -7.98 -19.74 27.52
CA GLY A 207 -8.23 -20.94 28.33
C GLY A 207 -8.17 -22.22 27.51
N LEU A 208 -8.81 -22.24 26.33
CA LEU A 208 -8.78 -23.37 25.42
C LEU A 208 -7.37 -23.63 24.85
N ALA A 209 -6.59 -22.59 24.57
CA ALA A 209 -5.23 -22.75 24.05
C ALA A 209 -4.31 -23.53 25.00
N ILE A 210 -4.52 -23.38 26.32
CA ILE A 210 -3.73 -24.01 27.38
C ILE A 210 -4.38 -25.33 27.85
N SER A 211 -5.68 -25.55 27.55
CA SER A 211 -6.43 -26.71 27.99
C SER A 211 -5.84 -28.01 27.43
N SER A 212 -5.86 -29.04 28.26
CA SER A 212 -5.56 -30.44 27.87
C SER A 212 -6.67 -31.09 27.05
N ASP A 213 -7.91 -30.58 27.16
CA ASP A 213 -9.05 -31.04 26.39
C ASP A 213 -8.96 -30.56 24.95
N ARG A 214 -8.62 -31.47 24.04
CA ARG A 214 -8.41 -31.18 22.63
C ARG A 214 -9.72 -31.25 21.87
N ILE A 215 -10.03 -30.18 21.12
CA ILE A 215 -11.15 -30.15 20.17
C ILE A 215 -10.88 -31.10 18.99
N ASP A 216 -9.63 -31.11 18.50
CA ASP A 216 -9.14 -32.06 17.53
C ASP A 216 -8.11 -32.98 18.20
N PRO A 217 -8.35 -34.28 18.28
CA PRO A 217 -7.44 -35.23 18.93
C PRO A 217 -6.03 -35.24 18.31
N GLY A 218 -5.91 -34.88 17.02
CA GLY A 218 -4.66 -34.91 16.25
C GLY A 218 -3.68 -33.77 16.56
N GLN A 219 -4.14 -32.68 17.17
CA GLN A 219 -3.33 -31.49 17.41
C GLN A 219 -3.71 -30.74 18.69
N SER A 220 -2.80 -29.91 19.21
CA SER A 220 -3.15 -29.02 20.33
C SER A 220 -4.11 -27.93 19.88
N ASN A 221 -4.96 -27.44 20.80
CA ASN A 221 -5.90 -26.35 20.50
C ASN A 221 -5.18 -25.10 20.01
N PHE A 222 -3.99 -24.78 20.57
CA PHE A 222 -3.17 -23.66 20.11
C PHE A 222 -2.72 -23.84 18.64
N ALA A 223 -2.27 -25.05 18.27
CA ALA A 223 -1.89 -25.34 16.88
C ALA A 223 -3.09 -25.28 15.94
N ALA A 224 -4.27 -25.75 16.38
CA ALA A 224 -5.52 -25.66 15.63
C ALA A 224 -5.95 -24.20 15.42
N MET A 225 -5.86 -23.36 16.46
CA MET A 225 -6.13 -21.91 16.36
C MET A 225 -5.17 -21.21 15.39
N LEU A 226 -3.86 -21.48 15.52
CA LEU A 226 -2.84 -20.90 14.63
C LEU A 226 -3.05 -21.37 13.18
N SER A 227 -3.37 -22.63 12.97
CA SER A 227 -3.70 -23.16 11.64
C SER A 227 -4.96 -22.53 11.07
N GLY A 228 -6.01 -22.36 11.88
CA GLY A 228 -7.25 -21.70 11.47
C GLY A 228 -7.04 -20.24 11.09
N PHE A 229 -6.24 -19.50 11.84
CA PHE A 229 -5.84 -18.13 11.53
C PHE A 229 -5.03 -18.10 10.24
N TRP A 230 -3.97 -18.90 10.15
CA TRP A 230 -3.04 -18.90 9.03
C TRP A 230 -3.68 -19.27 7.68
N ASN A 231 -4.62 -20.23 7.71
CA ASN A 231 -5.33 -20.70 6.53
C ASN A 231 -6.71 -20.04 6.35
N ASN A 232 -6.93 -18.87 6.97
CA ASN A 232 -8.17 -18.11 6.85
C ASN A 232 -8.44 -17.78 5.37
N LYS A 233 -9.56 -18.27 4.83
CA LYS A 233 -9.92 -18.11 3.42
C LYS A 233 -10.37 -16.69 3.08
N MET A 234 -10.83 -15.93 4.06
CA MET A 234 -11.32 -14.58 3.86
C MET A 234 -10.18 -13.56 3.85
N TRP A 235 -9.39 -13.55 4.90
CA TRP A 235 -8.29 -12.60 5.07
C TRP A 235 -6.96 -13.07 4.47
N GLN A 236 -6.85 -14.33 4.08
CA GLN A 236 -5.71 -14.91 3.37
C GLN A 236 -4.34 -14.59 4.01
N HIS A 237 -4.25 -14.67 5.36
CA HIS A 237 -3.04 -14.27 6.11
C HIS A 237 -1.76 -14.92 5.59
N ARG A 238 -1.84 -16.19 5.16
CA ARG A 238 -0.71 -16.91 4.57
C ARG A 238 -0.23 -16.25 3.28
N ASP A 239 -1.15 -15.89 2.38
CA ASP A 239 -0.81 -15.31 1.08
C ASP A 239 -0.30 -13.87 1.27
N VAL A 240 -0.86 -13.15 2.23
CA VAL A 240 -0.40 -11.81 2.62
C VAL A 240 1.02 -11.85 3.19
N ALA A 241 1.30 -12.79 4.10
CA ALA A 241 2.65 -12.96 4.65
C ALA A 241 3.67 -13.35 3.56
N TRP A 242 3.27 -14.22 2.63
CA TRP A 242 4.11 -14.56 1.49
C TRP A 242 4.37 -13.35 0.60
N ALA A 243 3.36 -12.55 0.29
CA ALA A 243 3.49 -11.34 -0.48
C ALA A 243 4.38 -10.27 0.21
N MET A 244 4.32 -10.15 1.54
CA MET A 244 5.26 -9.33 2.30
C MET A 244 6.70 -9.83 2.16
N TYR A 245 6.91 -11.13 2.29
CA TYR A 245 8.22 -11.75 2.10
C TYR A 245 8.76 -11.50 0.69
N GLU A 246 7.94 -11.65 -0.36
CA GLU A 246 8.33 -11.32 -1.74
C GLU A 246 8.76 -9.87 -1.89
N THR A 247 8.06 -8.92 -1.23
CA THR A 247 8.41 -7.49 -1.27
C THR A 247 9.77 -7.24 -0.63
N ILE A 248 10.04 -7.83 0.53
CA ILE A 248 11.35 -7.75 1.19
C ILE A 248 12.43 -8.40 0.32
N LEU A 249 12.14 -9.54 -0.28
CA LEU A 249 13.06 -10.25 -1.16
C LEU A 249 13.41 -9.42 -2.41
N MET A 250 12.43 -8.76 -3.03
CA MET A 250 12.67 -7.83 -4.15
C MET A 250 13.64 -6.71 -3.75
N ALA A 251 13.37 -6.05 -2.61
CA ALA A 251 14.23 -4.99 -2.11
C ALA A 251 15.64 -5.49 -1.81
N PHE A 252 15.76 -6.65 -1.14
CA PHE A 252 17.04 -7.25 -0.78
C PHE A 252 17.86 -7.64 -2.01
N LEU A 253 17.29 -8.43 -2.93
CA LEU A 253 17.98 -8.89 -4.14
C LEU A 253 18.38 -7.72 -5.02
N GLY A 254 17.48 -6.71 -5.19
CA GLY A 254 17.77 -5.51 -5.96
C GLY A 254 18.93 -4.71 -5.36
N THR A 255 18.87 -4.41 -4.08
CA THR A 255 19.87 -3.57 -3.40
C THR A 255 21.22 -4.27 -3.27
N ILE A 256 21.25 -5.51 -2.79
CA ILE A 256 22.51 -6.25 -2.61
C ILE A 256 23.13 -6.59 -3.97
N GLY A 257 22.31 -7.01 -4.95
CA GLY A 257 22.76 -7.24 -6.32
C GLY A 257 23.37 -5.98 -6.95
N ALA A 258 22.73 -4.84 -6.78
CA ALA A 258 23.25 -3.56 -7.24
C ALA A 258 24.59 -3.21 -6.59
N ALA A 259 24.71 -3.38 -5.27
CA ALA A 259 25.96 -3.13 -4.55
C ALA A 259 27.12 -4.02 -5.02
N ILE A 260 26.85 -5.32 -5.25
CA ILE A 260 27.84 -6.27 -5.76
C ILE A 260 28.35 -5.88 -7.15
N ILE A 261 27.44 -5.46 -8.05
CA ILE A 261 27.81 -5.01 -9.41
C ILE A 261 28.48 -3.65 -9.38
N ALA A 262 27.95 -2.70 -8.58
CA ALA A 262 28.48 -1.36 -8.50
C ALA A 262 29.89 -1.27 -7.92
N LEU A 263 30.23 -2.17 -6.96
CA LEU A 263 31.49 -2.12 -6.26
C LEU A 263 32.71 -2.20 -7.20
N PRO A 264 32.89 -3.25 -8.05
CA PRO A 264 34.01 -3.31 -8.96
C PRO A 264 34.02 -2.16 -9.99
N LEU A 265 32.84 -1.77 -10.48
CA LEU A 265 32.70 -0.67 -11.43
C LEU A 265 33.06 0.68 -10.78
N ALA A 266 32.81 0.87 -9.47
CA ALA A 266 33.20 2.06 -8.73
C ALA A 266 34.73 2.19 -8.66
N PHE A 267 35.45 1.12 -8.40
CA PHE A 267 36.93 1.13 -8.45
C PHE A 267 37.44 1.52 -9.84
N LEU A 268 36.83 1.01 -10.91
CA LEU A 268 37.20 1.36 -12.28
C LEU A 268 36.83 2.81 -12.65
N SER A 269 35.88 3.42 -11.99
CA SER A 269 35.43 4.79 -12.23
C SER A 269 36.13 5.83 -11.37
N ALA A 270 36.79 5.43 -10.26
CA ALA A 270 37.47 6.32 -9.33
C ALA A 270 38.83 6.78 -9.87
N ARG A 271 39.12 8.09 -9.71
CA ARG A 271 40.37 8.72 -10.25
C ARG A 271 41.63 8.16 -9.60
N ASN A 272 41.54 7.83 -8.31
CA ASN A 272 42.69 7.36 -7.53
C ASN A 272 43.09 5.91 -7.89
N PHE A 273 42.23 5.15 -8.57
CA PHE A 273 42.44 3.73 -8.86
C PHE A 273 42.62 3.44 -10.36
N THR A 274 42.06 4.25 -11.25
CA THR A 274 42.09 4.01 -12.69
C THR A 274 42.73 5.19 -13.39
N SER A 275 43.87 4.98 -14.08
CA SER A 275 44.58 6.04 -14.83
C SER A 275 43.89 6.38 -16.15
N SER A 276 43.19 5.43 -16.79
CA SER A 276 42.56 5.64 -18.08
C SER A 276 41.35 6.58 -18.01
N TRP A 277 41.45 7.75 -18.62
CA TRP A 277 40.35 8.70 -18.70
C TRP A 277 39.12 8.14 -19.44
N GLY A 278 39.33 7.38 -20.52
CA GLY A 278 38.25 6.82 -21.33
C GLY A 278 37.41 5.82 -20.55
N ILE A 279 38.06 4.92 -19.79
CA ILE A 279 37.34 3.91 -18.95
C ILE A 279 36.51 4.63 -17.90
N ARG A 280 37.12 5.57 -17.17
CA ARG A 280 36.41 6.35 -16.15
C ARG A 280 35.20 7.08 -16.71
N PHE A 281 35.39 7.77 -17.84
CA PHE A 281 34.32 8.53 -18.49
C PHE A 281 33.17 7.61 -18.90
N SER A 282 33.46 6.48 -19.55
CA SER A 282 32.46 5.55 -20.03
C SER A 282 31.64 4.96 -18.86
N ILE A 283 32.29 4.49 -17.79
CA ILE A 283 31.60 3.91 -16.66
C ILE A 283 30.73 4.97 -15.94
N ARG A 284 31.23 6.19 -15.77
CA ARG A 284 30.44 7.28 -15.18
C ARG A 284 29.21 7.62 -16.03
N ARG A 285 29.31 7.59 -17.36
CA ARG A 285 28.13 7.78 -18.24
C ARG A 285 27.11 6.64 -18.09
N VAL A 286 27.58 5.41 -17.93
CA VAL A 286 26.70 4.28 -17.63
C VAL A 286 25.97 4.48 -16.29
N PHE A 287 26.67 4.89 -15.24
CA PHE A 287 26.03 5.20 -13.95
C PHE A 287 25.03 6.35 -14.07
N ASP A 288 25.39 7.43 -14.78
CA ASP A 288 24.49 8.57 -14.99
C ASP A 288 23.23 8.15 -15.78
N PHE A 289 23.36 7.25 -16.76
CA PHE A 289 22.23 6.70 -17.51
C PHE A 289 21.33 5.82 -16.64
N LEU A 290 21.91 4.85 -15.93
CA LEU A 290 21.15 3.91 -15.10
C LEU A 290 20.33 4.60 -14.01
N ARG A 291 20.91 5.58 -13.31
CA ARG A 291 20.22 6.33 -12.26
C ARG A 291 19.34 7.47 -12.80
N GLY A 292 19.57 7.91 -14.05
CA GLY A 292 18.78 8.95 -14.69
C GLY A 292 17.41 8.47 -15.15
N VAL A 293 17.24 7.17 -15.31
CA VAL A 293 15.96 6.54 -15.60
C VAL A 293 15.34 6.08 -14.30
N ASP A 294 14.12 6.56 -14.02
CA ASP A 294 13.40 6.21 -12.80
C ASP A 294 13.11 4.69 -12.71
N GLY A 295 13.14 4.14 -11.50
CA GLY A 295 12.91 2.72 -11.25
C GLY A 295 11.57 2.20 -11.77
N LEU A 296 10.52 3.06 -11.79
CA LEU A 296 9.22 2.70 -12.34
C LEU A 296 9.28 2.51 -13.87
N ILE A 297 10.09 3.31 -14.56
CA ILE A 297 10.29 3.17 -16.01
C ILE A 297 11.02 1.87 -16.31
N TRP A 298 12.10 1.57 -15.57
CA TRP A 298 12.77 0.27 -15.66
C TRP A 298 11.81 -0.89 -15.41
N THR A 299 10.96 -0.76 -14.41
CA THR A 299 9.93 -1.73 -14.06
C THR A 299 9.02 -2.05 -15.24
N ILE A 300 8.51 -1.03 -15.93
CA ILE A 300 7.62 -1.20 -17.10
C ILE A 300 8.36 -1.87 -18.26
N ILE A 301 9.59 -1.42 -18.55
CA ILE A 301 10.40 -1.97 -19.65
C ILE A 301 10.73 -3.45 -19.39
N LEU A 302 11.22 -3.76 -18.19
CA LEU A 302 11.60 -5.13 -17.81
C LEU A 302 10.40 -6.07 -17.72
N SER A 303 9.25 -5.57 -17.26
CA SER A 303 8.01 -6.34 -17.24
C SER A 303 7.55 -6.76 -18.65
N ARG A 304 7.80 -5.92 -19.65
CA ARG A 304 7.54 -6.28 -21.05
C ARG A 304 8.53 -7.28 -21.61
N ALA A 305 9.80 -7.25 -21.15
CA ALA A 305 10.87 -8.10 -21.65
C ALA A 305 10.87 -9.51 -20.98
N PHE A 306 10.69 -9.56 -19.66
CA PHE A 306 10.82 -10.77 -18.85
C PHE A 306 9.47 -11.26 -18.26
N GLY A 307 8.39 -10.53 -18.48
CA GLY A 307 7.09 -10.81 -17.86
C GLY A 307 6.94 -10.16 -16.48
N PRO A 308 5.69 -10.08 -15.98
CA PRO A 308 5.40 -9.56 -14.65
C PRO A 308 5.86 -10.52 -13.57
N GLY A 309 6.26 -9.98 -12.39
CA GLY A 309 6.61 -10.77 -11.22
C GLY A 309 7.69 -10.15 -10.33
N PRO A 310 7.93 -10.73 -9.14
CA PRO A 310 8.86 -10.18 -8.14
C PRO A 310 10.30 -10.06 -8.64
N LEU A 311 10.75 -11.00 -9.47
CA LEU A 311 12.11 -10.95 -10.04
C LEU A 311 12.32 -9.72 -10.92
N THR A 312 11.32 -9.36 -11.73
CA THR A 312 11.36 -8.20 -12.59
C THR A 312 11.44 -6.90 -11.76
N GLY A 313 10.72 -6.84 -10.64
CA GLY A 313 10.83 -5.74 -9.69
C GLY A 313 12.23 -5.63 -9.06
N ALA A 314 12.82 -6.75 -8.66
CA ALA A 314 14.18 -6.79 -8.13
C ALA A 314 15.21 -6.31 -9.18
N LEU A 315 15.06 -6.70 -10.45
CA LEU A 315 15.92 -6.25 -11.55
C LEU A 315 15.80 -4.74 -11.80
N ALA A 316 14.62 -4.16 -11.68
CA ALA A 316 14.42 -2.72 -11.82
C ALA A 316 15.17 -1.94 -10.74
N ILE A 317 15.07 -2.37 -9.47
CA ILE A 317 15.83 -1.81 -8.34
C ILE A 317 17.34 -1.98 -8.59
N LEU A 318 17.76 -3.18 -9.00
CA LEU A 318 19.16 -3.50 -9.28
C LEU A 318 19.77 -2.55 -10.30
N LEU A 319 19.09 -2.29 -11.42
CA LEU A 319 19.61 -1.39 -12.46
C LEU A 319 19.73 0.06 -11.95
N THR A 320 18.67 0.58 -11.33
CA THR A 320 18.65 1.96 -10.82
C THR A 320 19.72 2.16 -9.76
N ASP A 321 19.82 1.24 -8.81
CA ASP A 321 20.76 1.35 -7.70
C ASP A 321 22.20 1.04 -8.10
N THR A 322 22.45 0.24 -9.13
CA THR A 322 23.79 0.08 -9.68
C THR A 322 24.37 1.43 -10.14
N GLY A 323 23.55 2.27 -10.77
CA GLY A 323 23.96 3.63 -11.14
C GLY A 323 24.22 4.51 -9.92
N THR A 324 23.36 4.43 -8.92
CA THR A 324 23.43 5.24 -7.70
C THR A 324 24.62 4.82 -6.84
N PHE A 325 24.75 3.53 -6.50
CA PHE A 325 25.89 3.02 -5.74
C PHE A 325 27.21 3.20 -6.46
N GLY A 326 27.23 2.97 -7.79
CA GLY A 326 28.43 3.17 -8.60
C GLY A 326 28.98 4.57 -8.45
N LYS A 327 28.12 5.58 -8.47
CA LYS A 327 28.53 6.96 -8.25
C LYS A 327 28.95 7.22 -6.80
N MET A 328 28.10 6.85 -5.82
CA MET A 328 28.37 7.08 -4.41
C MET A 328 29.66 6.39 -3.93
N PHE A 329 29.86 5.13 -4.36
CA PHE A 329 31.07 4.37 -4.00
C PHE A 329 32.31 4.98 -4.67
N SER A 330 32.23 5.42 -5.94
CA SER A 330 33.36 6.06 -6.59
C SER A 330 33.75 7.38 -5.94
N GLU A 331 32.78 8.19 -5.51
CA GLU A 331 33.03 9.42 -4.75
C GLU A 331 33.65 9.13 -3.39
N THR A 332 33.18 8.10 -2.67
CA THR A 332 33.79 7.66 -1.41
C THR A 332 35.23 7.20 -1.60
N LEU A 333 35.52 6.45 -2.66
CA LEU A 333 36.88 6.01 -3.00
C LEU A 333 37.79 7.19 -3.37
N GLU A 334 37.27 8.23 -4.00
CA GLU A 334 38.05 9.44 -4.32
C GLU A 334 38.37 10.31 -3.10
N ASN A 335 37.57 10.20 -2.03
CA ASN A 335 37.71 10.98 -0.80
C ASN A 335 38.49 10.24 0.31
N VAL A 336 39.19 9.15 -0.01
CA VAL A 336 40.03 8.42 0.96
C VAL A 336 41.22 9.28 1.40
N ASP A 337 41.56 9.24 2.70
CA ASP A 337 42.70 9.95 3.24
C ASP A 337 44.01 9.32 2.75
N GLU A 338 44.70 10.03 1.85
CA GLU A 338 45.96 9.59 1.26
C GLU A 338 47.08 9.47 2.32
N LYS A 339 47.06 10.24 3.39
CA LYS A 339 48.08 10.17 4.45
C LYS A 339 48.11 8.82 5.17
N GLN A 340 46.95 8.21 5.35
CA GLN A 340 46.86 6.87 5.92
C GLN A 340 47.45 5.80 4.98
N ILE A 341 47.22 5.98 3.67
CA ILE A 341 47.79 5.07 2.65
C ILE A 341 49.31 5.23 2.58
N GLU A 342 49.84 6.48 2.63
CA GLU A 342 51.26 6.77 2.65
C GLU A 342 51.94 6.23 3.91
N GLY A 343 51.27 6.37 5.07
CA GLY A 343 51.76 5.79 6.36
C GLY A 343 51.96 4.28 6.27
N ILE A 344 51.04 3.55 5.62
CA ILE A 344 51.15 2.10 5.41
C ILE A 344 52.27 1.79 4.39
N ARG A 345 52.37 2.56 3.31
CA ARG A 345 53.43 2.36 2.31
C ARG A 345 54.82 2.63 2.88
N SER A 346 54.99 3.56 3.80
CA SER A 346 56.27 3.86 4.47
C SER A 346 56.79 2.70 5.31
N THR A 347 55.97 1.73 5.71
CA THR A 347 56.36 0.50 6.38
C THR A 347 56.93 -0.56 5.41
N GLY A 348 57.01 -0.27 4.10
CA GLY A 348 57.46 -1.23 3.07
C GLY A 348 56.34 -2.13 2.53
N ALA A 349 55.09 -1.81 2.81
CA ALA A 349 53.96 -2.59 2.36
C ALA A 349 53.80 -2.57 0.82
N ALA A 350 53.53 -3.73 0.23
CA ALA A 350 53.19 -3.84 -1.21
C ALA A 350 51.91 -3.05 -1.54
N PRO A 351 51.71 -2.60 -2.80
CA PRO A 351 50.55 -1.81 -3.19
C PRO A 351 49.19 -2.44 -2.82
N LEU A 352 49.06 -3.76 -2.94
CA LEU A 352 47.84 -4.48 -2.57
C LEU A 352 47.60 -4.45 -1.04
N GLN A 353 48.66 -4.47 -0.24
CA GLN A 353 48.55 -4.33 1.20
C GLN A 353 48.15 -2.93 1.61
N GLY A 354 48.65 -1.90 0.87
CA GLY A 354 48.23 -0.52 1.04
C GLY A 354 46.71 -0.34 0.80
N TYR A 355 46.16 -0.98 -0.20
CA TYR A 355 44.71 -0.98 -0.45
C TYR A 355 43.95 -1.73 0.65
N ARG A 356 44.40 -2.95 1.01
CA ARG A 356 43.73 -3.77 2.02
C ARG A 356 43.69 -3.13 3.41
N PHE A 357 44.72 -2.50 3.82
CA PHE A 357 44.85 -1.96 5.19
C PHE A 357 44.63 -0.43 5.25
N GLY A 358 44.81 0.29 4.13
CA GLY A 358 44.63 1.73 4.08
C GLY A 358 43.29 2.17 3.53
N VAL A 359 42.78 1.53 2.46
CA VAL A 359 41.56 1.96 1.78
C VAL A 359 40.34 1.24 2.32
N ILE A 360 40.33 -0.10 2.31
CA ILE A 360 39.14 -0.89 2.68
C ILE A 360 38.58 -0.52 4.07
N PRO A 361 39.39 -0.36 5.15
CA PRO A 361 38.85 0.00 6.45
C PRO A 361 38.18 1.38 6.48
N GLN A 362 38.60 2.32 5.62
CA GLN A 362 38.01 3.65 5.54
C GLN A 362 36.64 3.63 4.79
N VAL A 363 36.55 2.88 3.68
CA VAL A 363 35.35 2.90 2.81
C VAL A 363 34.27 1.93 3.24
N THR A 364 34.62 0.80 3.87
CA THR A 364 33.65 -0.24 4.24
C THR A 364 32.52 0.26 5.15
N PRO A 365 32.77 1.06 6.22
CA PRO A 365 31.70 1.59 7.05
C PRO A 365 30.71 2.45 6.26
N VAL A 366 31.23 3.27 5.32
CA VAL A 366 30.43 4.15 4.47
C VAL A 366 29.59 3.32 3.50
N PHE A 367 30.19 2.33 2.84
CA PHE A 367 29.47 1.47 1.89
C PHE A 367 28.35 0.68 2.59
N VAL A 368 28.65 0.06 3.73
CA VAL A 368 27.65 -0.67 4.52
C VAL A 368 26.52 0.25 4.95
N SER A 369 26.85 1.48 5.41
CA SER A 369 25.82 2.44 5.79
C SER A 369 24.92 2.82 4.62
N GLN A 370 25.48 3.05 3.43
CA GLN A 370 24.73 3.37 2.23
C GLN A 370 23.86 2.20 1.78
N ILE A 371 24.40 0.99 1.75
CA ILE A 371 23.64 -0.22 1.37
C ILE A 371 22.44 -0.44 2.30
N LEU A 372 22.65 -0.32 3.62
CA LEU A 372 21.58 -0.48 4.61
C LEU A 372 20.50 0.62 4.48
N TYR A 373 20.90 1.86 4.22
CA TYR A 373 19.97 2.95 3.97
C TYR A 373 19.10 2.70 2.71
N TYR A 374 19.73 2.25 1.62
CA TYR A 374 19.00 1.93 0.40
C TYR A 374 18.13 0.69 0.54
N LEU A 375 18.55 -0.32 1.30
CA LEU A 375 17.73 -1.49 1.60
C LEU A 375 16.42 -1.11 2.30
N GLU A 376 16.49 -0.22 3.28
CA GLU A 376 15.30 0.32 3.94
C GLU A 376 14.41 1.10 2.94
N SER A 377 14.99 2.05 2.20
CA SER A 377 14.28 2.84 1.21
C SER A 377 13.64 1.98 0.12
N ASN A 378 14.35 0.97 -0.35
CA ASN A 378 13.89 0.07 -1.40
C ASN A 378 12.80 -0.89 -0.92
N THR A 379 12.68 -1.20 0.35
CA THR A 379 11.55 -1.95 0.88
C THR A 379 10.23 -1.19 0.64
N ARG A 380 10.25 0.12 0.77
CA ARG A 380 9.12 1.00 0.48
C ARG A 380 8.87 1.11 -1.04
N SER A 381 9.93 1.33 -1.82
CA SER A 381 9.85 1.39 -3.28
C SER A 381 9.38 0.08 -3.90
N ALA A 382 9.81 -1.07 -3.36
CA ALA A 382 9.39 -2.39 -3.79
C ALA A 382 7.88 -2.63 -3.67
N THR A 383 7.21 -2.01 -2.70
CA THR A 383 5.75 -2.06 -2.59
C THR A 383 5.08 -1.41 -3.81
N ILE A 384 5.56 -0.23 -4.22
CA ILE A 384 5.03 0.50 -5.39
C ILE A 384 5.38 -0.25 -6.69
N ILE A 385 6.60 -0.72 -6.81
CA ILE A 385 7.06 -1.52 -7.94
C ILE A 385 6.23 -2.80 -8.06
N GLY A 386 5.99 -3.50 -6.95
CA GLY A 386 5.17 -4.70 -6.89
C GLY A 386 3.73 -4.49 -7.37
N ALA A 387 3.15 -3.32 -7.08
CA ALA A 387 1.83 -2.91 -7.59
C ALA A 387 1.79 -2.83 -9.13
N ILE A 388 2.90 -2.49 -9.76
CA ILE A 388 3.02 -2.32 -11.21
C ILE A 388 3.37 -3.65 -11.91
N VAL A 389 4.35 -4.39 -11.37
CA VAL A 389 4.82 -5.66 -11.99
C VAL A 389 3.99 -6.87 -11.60
N GLY A 390 3.05 -6.74 -10.68
CA GLY A 390 2.21 -7.85 -10.27
C GLY A 390 2.91 -8.83 -9.33
N GLY A 391 3.54 -8.32 -8.25
CA GLY A 391 4.17 -9.15 -7.21
C GLY A 391 4.17 -8.50 -5.83
N GLY A 392 4.37 -9.29 -4.79
CA GLY A 392 4.42 -8.83 -3.41
C GLY A 392 3.13 -8.19 -2.89
N ILE A 393 3.23 -7.53 -1.72
CA ILE A 393 2.05 -6.93 -1.07
C ILE A 393 1.46 -5.76 -1.86
N GLY A 394 2.25 -5.11 -2.73
CA GLY A 394 1.77 -4.06 -3.61
C GLY A 394 0.71 -4.55 -4.60
N LEU A 395 0.84 -5.77 -5.11
CA LEU A 395 -0.16 -6.41 -5.98
C LEU A 395 -1.48 -6.60 -5.24
N LEU A 396 -1.45 -7.18 -4.03
CA LEU A 396 -2.66 -7.41 -3.23
C LEU A 396 -3.35 -6.09 -2.90
N LEU A 397 -2.60 -5.08 -2.48
CA LEU A 397 -3.13 -3.74 -2.22
C LEU A 397 -3.82 -3.14 -3.46
N THR A 398 -3.18 -3.24 -4.63
CA THR A 398 -3.75 -2.70 -5.87
C THR A 398 -5.01 -3.45 -6.28
N GLN A 399 -5.03 -4.77 -6.15
CA GLN A 399 -6.22 -5.59 -6.43
C GLN A 399 -7.39 -5.22 -5.51
N ALA A 400 -7.16 -5.06 -4.21
CA ALA A 400 -8.17 -4.66 -3.25
C ALA A 400 -8.71 -3.25 -3.54
N ILE A 401 -7.84 -2.29 -3.90
CA ILE A 401 -8.26 -0.93 -4.29
C ILE A 401 -9.11 -0.94 -5.58
N ILE A 402 -8.71 -1.71 -6.58
CA ILE A 402 -9.44 -1.78 -7.87
C ILE A 402 -10.82 -2.41 -7.71
N THR A 403 -10.97 -3.40 -6.84
CA THR A 403 -12.28 -4.01 -6.56
C THR A 403 -13.25 -3.01 -5.94
N GLY A 404 -12.74 -2.08 -5.14
CA GLY A 404 -13.51 -1.02 -4.48
C GLY A 404 -14.59 -1.51 -3.52
N LYS A 405 -14.49 -2.77 -3.07
CA LYS A 405 -15.49 -3.42 -2.21
C LYS A 405 -14.96 -3.78 -0.84
N ASP A 406 -13.67 -4.06 -0.76
CA ASP A 406 -13.03 -4.67 0.39
C ASP A 406 -12.03 -3.67 1.01
N TRP A 407 -12.54 -2.50 1.49
CA TRP A 407 -11.71 -1.43 2.05
C TRP A 407 -11.06 -1.81 3.39
N GLU A 408 -11.65 -2.73 4.12
CA GLU A 408 -11.06 -3.35 5.30
C GLU A 408 -9.78 -4.14 4.96
N GLU A 409 -9.76 -4.88 3.84
CA GLU A 409 -8.55 -5.56 3.34
C GLU A 409 -7.48 -4.53 2.93
N VAL A 410 -7.87 -3.43 2.26
CA VAL A 410 -6.95 -2.32 1.93
C VAL A 410 -6.28 -1.77 3.19
N THR A 411 -7.07 -1.54 4.24
CA THR A 411 -6.55 -1.03 5.51
C THR A 411 -5.60 -2.03 6.17
N TYR A 412 -5.96 -3.31 6.16
CA TYR A 412 -5.10 -4.39 6.66
C TYR A 412 -3.74 -4.40 5.94
N TYR A 413 -3.72 -4.33 4.60
CA TYR A 413 -2.48 -4.29 3.84
C TYR A 413 -1.66 -3.03 4.11
N ILE A 414 -2.30 -1.86 4.23
CA ILE A 414 -1.61 -0.61 4.57
C ILE A 414 -0.95 -0.71 5.95
N VAL A 415 -1.66 -1.22 6.96
CA VAL A 415 -1.11 -1.43 8.31
C VAL A 415 0.11 -2.37 8.27
N LEU A 416 0.02 -3.47 7.55
CA LEU A 416 1.13 -4.41 7.40
C LEU A 416 2.32 -3.81 6.65
N ILE A 417 2.10 -3.02 5.60
CA ILE A 417 3.16 -2.31 4.88
C ILE A 417 3.89 -1.34 5.83
N VAL A 418 3.15 -0.56 6.61
CA VAL A 418 3.74 0.36 7.60
C VAL A 418 4.57 -0.40 8.63
N LEU A 419 4.04 -1.50 9.19
CA LEU A 419 4.76 -2.34 10.14
C LEU A 419 6.02 -2.95 9.51
N MET A 420 5.95 -3.43 8.27
CA MET A 420 7.09 -3.96 7.52
C MET A 420 8.19 -2.90 7.33
N VAL A 421 7.82 -1.68 6.94
CA VAL A 421 8.78 -0.58 6.77
C VAL A 421 9.42 -0.21 8.11
N MET A 422 8.64 -0.09 9.19
CA MET A 422 9.15 0.19 10.54
C MET A 422 10.09 -0.92 11.03
N MET A 423 9.77 -2.17 10.75
CA MET A 423 10.64 -3.31 11.08
C MET A 423 11.97 -3.24 10.32
N MET A 424 11.93 -2.93 9.03
CA MET A 424 13.13 -2.81 8.19
C MET A 424 13.99 -1.61 8.60
N ASP A 425 13.41 -0.48 8.97
CA ASP A 425 14.12 0.67 9.53
C ASP A 425 14.83 0.31 10.83
N SER A 426 14.12 -0.32 11.77
CA SER A 426 14.67 -0.78 13.03
C SER A 426 15.83 -1.79 12.84
N LEU A 427 15.66 -2.74 11.93
CA LEU A 427 16.66 -3.75 11.57
C LEU A 427 17.90 -3.10 10.95
N SER A 428 17.69 -2.20 9.98
CA SER A 428 18.76 -1.44 9.31
C SER A 428 19.56 -0.60 10.31
N GLY A 429 18.86 0.10 11.22
CA GLY A 429 19.48 0.88 12.29
C GLY A 429 20.28 0.00 13.28
N TRP A 430 19.75 -1.15 13.68
CA TRP A 430 20.45 -2.11 14.55
C TRP A 430 21.70 -2.68 13.86
N LEU A 431 21.59 -3.10 12.58
CA LEU A 431 22.72 -3.61 11.80
C LEU A 431 23.81 -2.54 11.65
N ARG A 432 23.44 -1.29 11.36
CA ARG A 432 24.38 -0.18 11.23
C ARG A 432 25.17 0.03 12.51
N ARG A 433 24.51 0.10 13.67
CA ARG A 433 25.19 0.22 14.97
C ARG A 433 26.13 -0.95 15.25
N LYS A 434 25.73 -2.18 14.93
CA LYS A 434 26.54 -3.38 15.18
C LYS A 434 27.73 -3.50 14.24
N LEU A 435 27.58 -3.16 12.94
CA LEU A 435 28.63 -3.35 11.93
C LEU A 435 29.61 -2.19 11.88
N ILE A 436 29.17 -0.96 12.14
CA ILE A 436 30.00 0.24 12.02
C ILE A 436 30.64 0.63 13.37
N GLY A 437 30.14 0.08 14.49
CA GLY A 437 30.79 0.27 15.80
C GLY A 437 30.70 1.69 16.33
N THR A 438 29.70 2.49 15.95
CA THR A 438 29.44 3.75 16.63
C THR A 438 28.99 3.47 18.07
N LYS A 439 29.96 3.40 19.00
CA LYS A 439 29.68 3.72 20.38
C LYS A 439 29.26 5.18 20.37
N GLU A 440 27.99 5.44 20.57
CA GLU A 440 27.55 6.75 21.02
C GLU A 440 28.26 7.03 22.32
N ALA A 441 29.14 8.05 22.31
CA ALA A 441 29.71 8.64 23.51
C ALA A 441 28.65 9.53 24.18
#